data_704a3be8b6ab584bf9da52513f7b20f0
#
_entry.id   704a3be8b6ab584bf9da52513f7b20f0
#
_cell.length_a   1.000
_cell.length_b   1.000
_cell.length_c   1.000
_cell.angle_alpha   90.00
_cell.angle_beta   90.00
_cell.angle_gamma   90.00
#
_symmetry.space_group_name_H-M   'P 1'
#
loop_
_entity.id
_entity.type
_entity.pdbx_description
1 polymer ?
#
loop_
_entity_poly.entity_id
_entity_poly.type
_entity_poly.pdbx_seq_one_letter_code
_entity_poly.pdbx_strand_id
1 'polypeptide(L)' 'MFKLTLITVECCYDGYYNDTEITFGRSPKQCWEKMRRPNHGQIIRRGGQPEGLGGTPVLCCERLEKNGKVIKEIWD' A
#
# COMPACT_ATOMS: atom_id res chain seq x y z
N MET A 1 -15.20 9.50 8.14
CA MET A 1 -13.81 9.11 8.28
C MET A 1 -13.38 8.30 7.06
N PHE A 2 -12.16 8.51 6.62
CA PHE A 2 -11.61 7.78 5.49
C PHE A 2 -10.78 6.60 5.98
N LYS A 3 -10.79 5.53 5.20
CA LYS A 3 -9.95 4.36 5.41
C LYS A 3 -9.16 4.09 4.14
N LEU A 4 -7.84 4.06 4.25
CA LEU A 4 -6.95 3.75 3.14
C LEU A 4 -6.34 2.38 3.35
N THR A 5 -6.49 1.51 2.36
CA THR A 5 -5.90 0.17 2.35
C THR A 5 -4.91 0.08 1.20
N LEU A 6 -3.67 -0.28 1.50
CA LEU A 6 -2.65 -0.54 0.50
C LEU A 6 -2.23 -2.00 0.59
N ILE A 7 -2.18 -2.67 -0.55
CA ILE A 7 -1.64 -4.01 -0.64
C ILE A 7 -0.39 -3.94 -1.51
N THR A 8 0.73 -4.40 -0.97
CA THR A 8 2.01 -4.39 -1.66
C THR A 8 2.51 -5.81 -1.88
N VAL A 9 3.41 -5.96 -2.82
CA VAL A 9 4.09 -7.22 -3.11
C VAL A 9 5.57 -7.01 -2.92
N GLU A 10 6.19 -7.92 -2.18
CA GLU A 10 7.63 -7.93 -1.95
C GLU A 10 8.21 -9.26 -2.37
N CYS A 11 9.48 -9.25 -2.76
CA CYS A 11 10.22 -10.46 -3.10
C CYS A 11 11.00 -10.96 -1.88
N CYS A 12 10.91 -12.24 -1.60
CA CYS A 12 11.70 -12.86 -0.54
C CYS A 12 12.28 -14.19 -1.03
N TYR A 13 13.04 -14.87 -0.16
CA TYR A 13 13.71 -16.14 -0.53
C TYR A 13 12.76 -17.18 -1.07
N ASP A 14 11.55 -17.26 -0.50
CA ASP A 14 10.57 -18.28 -0.87
C ASP A 14 9.64 -17.85 -2.00
N GLY A 15 9.87 -16.67 -2.59
CA GLY A 15 9.05 -16.14 -3.65
C GLY A 15 8.50 -14.76 -3.31
N TYR A 16 7.24 -14.54 -3.65
CA TYR A 16 6.58 -13.26 -3.43
C TYR A 16 5.54 -13.38 -2.33
N TYR A 17 5.37 -12.31 -1.56
CA TYR A 17 4.29 -12.26 -0.59
C TYR A 17 3.67 -10.87 -0.56
N ASN A 18 2.42 -10.81 -0.10
CA ASN A 18 1.67 -9.59 0.01
C ASN A 18 1.73 -9.05 1.44
N ASP A 19 1.79 -7.73 1.55
CA ASP A 19 1.64 -7.04 2.81
C ASP A 19 0.49 -6.06 2.69
N THR A 20 -0.30 -5.95 3.75
CA THR A 20 -1.47 -5.08 3.78
C THR A 20 -1.29 -4.03 4.87
N GLU A 21 -1.47 -2.77 4.50
CA GLU A 21 -1.39 -1.67 5.45
C GLU A 21 -2.67 -0.87 5.40
N ILE A 22 -3.24 -0.56 6.57
CA ILE A 22 -4.52 0.13 6.68
C ILE A 22 -4.33 1.34 7.59
N THR A 23 -4.80 2.50 7.14
CA THR A 23 -4.80 3.71 7.94
C THR A 23 -6.15 4.40 7.88
N PHE A 24 -6.43 5.17 8.92
CA PHE A 24 -7.66 5.95 9.04
C PHE A 24 -7.31 7.41 9.19
N GLY A 25 -8.16 8.29 8.67
CA GLY A 25 -7.94 9.71 8.78
C GLY A 25 -9.17 10.52 8.41
N ARG A 26 -9.10 11.82 8.63
CA ARG A 26 -10.19 12.74 8.29
C ARG A 26 -10.15 13.15 6.82
N SER A 27 -9.08 12.83 6.13
CA SER A 27 -8.92 13.11 4.71
C SER A 27 -8.02 12.03 4.10
N PRO A 28 -8.08 11.84 2.77
CA PRO A 28 -7.16 10.93 2.09
C PRO A 28 -5.70 11.28 2.35
N LYS A 29 -5.38 12.57 2.33
CA LYS A 29 -4.02 13.03 2.60
C LYS A 29 -3.54 12.60 3.98
N GLN A 30 -4.40 12.73 4.99
CA GLN A 30 -4.05 12.33 6.35
C GLN A 30 -3.81 10.82 6.44
N CYS A 31 -4.60 10.01 5.73
CA CYS A 31 -4.37 8.58 5.67
C CYS A 31 -2.98 8.27 5.12
N TRP A 32 -2.60 8.93 4.03
CA TRP A 32 -1.28 8.75 3.44
C TRP A 32 -0.15 9.18 4.38
N GLU A 33 -0.35 10.28 5.08
CA GLU A 33 0.66 10.79 6.01
C GLU A 33 0.89 9.85 7.20
N LYS A 34 -0.15 9.14 7.63
CA LYS A 34 -0.05 8.16 8.71
C LYS A 34 0.53 6.83 8.28
N MET A 35 0.65 6.60 6.99
CA MET A 35 1.11 5.33 6.47
C MET A 35 2.54 5.08 6.89
N ARG A 36 2.76 3.97 7.60
CA ARG A 36 4.09 3.54 7.99
C ARG A 36 4.57 2.49 7.02
N ARG A 37 5.72 2.72 6.45
CA ARG A 37 6.29 1.78 5.51
C ARG A 37 7.30 0.90 6.22
N PRO A 38 7.33 -0.40 5.90
CA PRO A 38 8.24 -1.33 6.56
C PRO A 38 9.70 -0.88 6.53
N ASN A 39 10.10 -0.19 5.49
CA ASN A 39 11.48 0.23 5.29
C ASN A 39 11.68 1.73 5.50
N HIS A 40 10.98 2.31 6.47
CA HIS A 40 11.24 3.67 6.95
C HIS A 40 11.28 4.74 5.86
N GLY A 41 10.21 4.84 5.11
CA GLY A 41 10.10 5.87 4.09
C GLY A 41 10.52 5.43 2.70
N GLN A 42 10.80 4.18 2.51
CA GLN A 42 11.04 3.66 1.18
C GLN A 42 9.84 3.92 0.28
N ILE A 43 10.10 4.41 -0.91
CA ILE A 43 9.04 4.73 -1.85
C ILE A 43 8.41 3.45 -2.36
N ILE A 44 7.07 3.41 -2.34
CA ILE A 44 6.33 2.30 -2.95
C ILE A 44 6.16 2.61 -4.43
N ARG A 45 6.63 1.71 -5.26
CA ARG A 45 6.49 1.82 -6.72
C ARG A 45 5.12 1.32 -7.15
N ARG A 46 4.55 1.97 -8.16
CA ARG A 46 3.29 1.51 -8.76
C ARG A 46 3.59 0.63 -9.95
N GLY A 47 2.97 -0.56 -9.98
CA GLY A 47 3.05 -1.48 -11.09
C GLY A 47 4.42 -2.13 -11.27
N GLY A 48 4.49 -3.05 -12.22
CA GLY A 48 5.70 -3.80 -12.52
C GLY A 48 5.92 -4.97 -11.60
N GLN A 49 7.13 -5.48 -11.60
CA GLN A 49 7.55 -6.62 -10.77
C GLN A 49 8.37 -6.14 -9.60
N PRO A 50 8.26 -6.78 -8.42
CA PRO A 50 9.18 -6.52 -7.33
C PRO A 50 10.60 -6.84 -7.78
N GLU A 51 11.53 -5.96 -7.43
CA GLU A 51 12.95 -6.25 -7.65
C GLU A 51 13.37 -7.34 -6.66
N GLY A 52 14.56 -7.88 -6.82
CA GLY A 52 15.04 -8.95 -5.95
C GLY A 52 15.01 -8.59 -4.47
N LEU A 53 15.59 -9.45 -3.65
CA LEU A 53 15.61 -9.30 -2.20
C LEU A 53 16.07 -7.89 -1.78
N GLY A 54 15.32 -7.27 -0.87
CA GLY A 54 15.62 -5.92 -0.41
C GLY A 54 15.18 -4.82 -1.35
N GLY A 55 14.52 -5.15 -2.45
CA GLY A 55 14.01 -4.15 -3.38
C GLY A 55 12.79 -3.43 -2.84
N THR A 56 12.40 -2.37 -3.57
CA THR A 56 11.24 -1.56 -3.21
C THR A 56 9.95 -2.37 -3.36
N PRO A 57 9.07 -2.37 -2.36
CA PRO A 57 7.76 -2.99 -2.50
C PRO A 57 6.97 -2.37 -3.65
N VAL A 58 6.18 -3.17 -4.33
CA VAL A 58 5.34 -2.73 -5.43
C VAL A 58 3.89 -2.65 -4.95
N LEU A 59 3.25 -1.50 -5.17
CA LEU A 59 1.85 -1.32 -4.83
C LEU A 59 0.98 -2.06 -5.85
N CYS A 60 0.19 -3.02 -5.40
CA CYS A 60 -0.71 -3.76 -6.28
C CYS A 60 -2.18 -3.41 -6.07
N CYS A 61 -2.54 -2.82 -4.95
CA CYS A 61 -3.91 -2.35 -4.71
C CYS A 61 -3.91 -1.10 -3.84
N GLU A 62 -4.72 -0.15 -4.24
CA GLU A 62 -5.02 1.04 -3.43
C GLU A 62 -6.53 1.16 -3.34
N ARG A 63 -7.07 1.12 -2.12
CA ARG A 63 -8.50 1.28 -1.89
C ARG A 63 -8.74 2.37 -0.87
N LEU A 64 -9.60 3.32 -1.24
CA LEU A 64 -10.02 4.39 -0.34
C LEU A 64 -11.51 4.25 -0.07
N GLU A 65 -11.87 4.24 1.21
CA GLU A 65 -13.25 4.17 1.65
C GLU A 65 -13.59 5.42 2.44
N LYS A 66 -14.83 5.87 2.30
CA LYS A 66 -15.38 6.96 3.10
C LYS A 66 -16.65 6.46 3.78
N ASN A 67 -16.64 6.47 5.11
CA ASN A 67 -17.77 6.01 5.92
C ASN A 67 -18.24 4.61 5.51
N GLY A 68 -17.30 3.71 5.25
CA GLY A 68 -17.60 2.34 4.87
C GLY A 68 -17.89 2.10 3.40
N LYS A 69 -17.88 3.14 2.59
CA LYS A 69 -18.15 3.03 1.16
C LYS A 69 -16.89 3.24 0.35
N VAL A 70 -16.61 2.31 -0.57
CA VAL A 70 -15.45 2.43 -1.47
C VAL A 70 -15.70 3.57 -2.45
N ILE A 71 -14.81 4.56 -2.46
CA ILE A 71 -14.88 5.69 -3.38
C ILE A 71 -13.77 5.68 -4.42
N LYS A 72 -12.74 4.87 -4.21
CA LYS A 72 -11.63 4.73 -5.16
C LYS A 72 -11.00 3.38 -4.96
N GLU A 73 -10.74 2.66 -6.04
CA GLU A 73 -10.05 1.38 -5.99
C GLU A 73 -9.23 1.20 -7.26
N ILE A 74 -7.94 0.95 -7.08
CA ILE A 74 -7.00 0.76 -8.18
C ILE A 74 -6.27 -0.55 -7.95
N TRP A 75 -6.28 -1.42 -8.95
CA TRP A 75 -5.52 -2.67 -8.98
C TRP A 75 -4.51 -2.63 -10.11
N ASP A 76 -3.33 -3.07 -9.84
CA ASP A 76 -2.26 -3.22 -10.85
C ASP A 76 -1.95 -4.68 -11.11
#